data_37c348535cd3558ad7e2a74eeaffccc7
#
_entry.id   37c348535cd3558ad7e2a74eeaffccc7
#
_cell.length_a   1.000
_cell.length_b   1.000
_cell.length_c   1.000
_cell.angle_alpha   90.00
_cell.angle_beta   90.00
_cell.angle_gamma   90.00
#
_symmetry.space_group_name_H-M   'P 1'
#
loop_
_entity.id
_entity.type
_entity.pdbx_description
1 polymer ?
#
loop_
_entity_poly.entity_id
_entity_poly.type
_entity_poly.pdbx_seq_one_letter_code
_entity_poly.pdbx_strand_id
1 'polypeptide(L)'
;MQILESYLEGRWQAGDAAGAATLFNPTTEAPVATASTRGLDLGAALHHARTVGGPALRAMTFAQRGALLATLSKAIHKERDALIEFGRINAGNTRGDAKFDIDGATGTLMFYAGLGAELGDKKILLDGELATLGRPGTRLQGQHILLPRTGVAVHINAFNFPAWGLAEKFACAVLAGMPVLSKPATSTAWLTYEMVKVMVAAGLPEGVLSLLCGSAGNLLDSLSFGDVVAFTGGASTALDIRGHRRVLAQGIPVNIEADSLNATLLAPEPEDATLDAFIRHTVKEITQKAGQKCTATRRILVPHDLLDEVRGELATRLAATVVGDPALEDVQMGPLSTKAQLEAAHDGLAQLRAHTEVILADKGTRQGAERGWFLGPTLLQARDPHQAGPVHDIEVFGPVSTLMPYDGTVEDAAALMNRGQGSLVGSVYGDDRTFLRDAIFALAPAHGRLVITDAKVADQALHPGLVMPHLMHGGPGRAGGGTELGGLRGVAFYQQRTALQGNGPLLSKLVE
;
A
#
# COMPACT_ATOMS: atom_id res chain seq x y z
N MET A 1 23.19 -16.43 11.34
CA MET A 1 21.86 -16.16 10.79
C MET A 1 21.05 -15.47 11.87
N GLN A 2 20.45 -14.31 11.57
CA GLN A 2 19.67 -13.52 12.53
C GLN A 2 18.36 -14.24 12.88
N ILE A 3 17.95 -14.22 14.16
CA ILE A 3 16.62 -14.64 14.58
C ILE A 3 15.76 -13.37 14.71
N LEU A 4 14.65 -13.29 13.99
CA LEU A 4 13.69 -12.19 14.12
C LEU A 4 12.68 -12.56 15.22
N GLU A 5 12.78 -11.87 16.34
CA GLU A 5 11.87 -12.01 17.45
C GLU A 5 10.57 -11.23 17.19
N SER A 6 9.47 -11.67 17.76
CA SER A 6 8.24 -10.88 17.85
C SER A 6 8.30 -9.93 19.05
N TYR A 7 7.74 -8.71 18.92
CA TYR A 7 7.58 -7.79 20.04
C TYR A 7 6.16 -7.85 20.56
N LEU A 8 5.96 -8.59 21.63
CA LEU A 8 4.65 -8.86 22.21
C LEU A 8 4.70 -8.55 23.71
N GLU A 9 3.62 -8.01 24.26
CA GLU A 9 3.50 -7.71 25.68
C GLU A 9 4.69 -6.89 26.24
N GLY A 10 5.18 -5.92 25.47
CA GLY A 10 6.29 -5.03 25.86
C GLY A 10 7.68 -5.69 25.81
N ARG A 11 7.85 -6.91 25.28
CA ARG A 11 9.12 -7.64 25.25
C ARG A 11 9.36 -8.35 23.93
N TRP A 12 10.63 -8.54 23.59
CA TRP A 12 11.06 -9.35 22.46
C TRP A 12 11.01 -10.83 22.82
N GLN A 13 10.42 -11.64 21.94
CA GLN A 13 10.20 -13.07 22.16
C GLN A 13 10.45 -13.84 20.88
N ALA A 14 11.36 -14.84 20.95
CA ALA A 14 11.55 -15.78 19.85
C ALA A 14 10.49 -16.88 19.90
N GLY A 15 9.92 -17.24 18.76
CA GLY A 15 9.13 -18.47 18.64
C GLY A 15 10.03 -19.70 18.54
N ASP A 16 9.40 -20.89 18.63
CA ASP A 16 10.11 -22.16 18.51
C ASP A 16 10.89 -22.23 17.18
N ALA A 17 12.14 -22.68 17.25
CA ALA A 17 12.98 -22.83 16.06
C ALA A 17 12.50 -23.93 15.11
N ALA A 18 11.76 -24.93 15.63
CA ALA A 18 11.20 -25.99 14.81
C ALA A 18 10.11 -25.44 13.86
N GLY A 19 10.37 -25.50 12.55
CA GLY A 19 9.48 -24.98 11.52
C GLY A 19 9.59 -23.48 11.31
N ALA A 20 10.66 -22.83 11.79
CA ALA A 20 10.93 -21.44 11.49
C ALA A 20 11.07 -21.20 9.97
N ALA A 21 10.45 -20.14 9.48
CA ALA A 21 10.62 -19.71 8.11
C ALA A 21 12.02 -19.08 7.91
N THR A 22 12.67 -19.43 6.81
CA THR A 22 13.95 -18.84 6.42
C THR A 22 13.72 -17.63 5.51
N LEU A 23 14.36 -16.52 5.82
CA LEU A 23 14.40 -15.32 4.99
C LEU A 23 15.72 -15.33 4.19
N PHE A 24 15.65 -14.88 2.97
CA PHE A 24 16.75 -14.94 2.02
C PHE A 24 17.17 -13.54 1.54
N ASN A 25 18.41 -13.44 1.11
CA ASN A 25 18.86 -12.35 0.26
C ASN A 25 18.50 -12.68 -1.19
N PRO A 26 17.60 -11.94 -1.85
CA PRO A 26 17.14 -12.27 -3.19
C PRO A 26 18.19 -12.10 -4.29
N THR A 27 19.29 -11.36 -4.02
CA THR A 27 20.41 -11.19 -4.95
C THR A 27 21.34 -12.40 -4.95
N THR A 28 21.59 -12.98 -3.77
CA THR A 28 22.58 -14.07 -3.59
C THR A 28 21.94 -15.42 -3.31
N GLU A 29 20.65 -15.46 -3.06
CA GLU A 29 19.87 -16.63 -2.60
C GLU A 29 20.36 -17.20 -1.25
N ALA A 30 21.22 -16.47 -0.55
CA ALA A 30 21.73 -16.90 0.74
C ALA A 30 20.69 -16.68 1.85
N PRO A 31 20.56 -17.62 2.81
CA PRO A 31 19.73 -17.42 3.99
C PRO A 31 20.34 -16.34 4.89
N VAL A 32 19.51 -15.39 5.34
CA VAL A 32 19.98 -14.23 6.14
C VAL A 32 19.36 -14.20 7.53
N ALA A 33 18.09 -14.62 7.67
CA ALA A 33 17.41 -14.63 8.94
C ALA A 33 16.42 -15.79 9.05
N THR A 34 15.90 -16.02 10.26
CA THR A 34 14.76 -16.92 10.52
C THR A 34 13.71 -16.22 11.36
N ALA A 35 12.43 -16.58 11.16
CA ALA A 35 11.31 -16.07 11.94
C ALA A 35 10.32 -17.19 12.26
N SER A 36 9.78 -17.19 13.49
CA SER A 36 8.79 -18.14 13.92
C SER A 36 7.84 -17.52 14.94
N THR A 37 6.57 -17.86 14.84
CA THR A 37 5.55 -17.49 15.83
C THR A 37 5.04 -18.71 16.59
N ARG A 38 5.60 -19.88 16.33
CA ARG A 38 5.20 -21.12 17.02
C ARG A 38 5.51 -21.02 18.51
N GLY A 39 4.56 -21.40 19.35
CA GLY A 39 4.69 -21.32 20.81
C GLY A 39 4.41 -19.94 21.41
N LEU A 40 4.19 -18.89 20.61
CA LEU A 40 3.79 -17.57 21.09
C LEU A 40 2.28 -17.52 21.34
N ASP A 41 1.87 -16.88 22.44
CA ASP A 41 0.45 -16.67 22.77
C ASP A 41 -0.07 -15.39 22.11
N LEU A 42 -0.68 -15.55 20.93
CA LEU A 42 -1.23 -14.43 20.16
C LEU A 42 -2.49 -13.84 20.82
N GLY A 43 -3.22 -14.66 21.60
CA GLY A 43 -4.38 -14.22 22.38
C GLY A 43 -3.96 -13.28 23.51
N ALA A 44 -2.90 -13.63 24.25
CA ALA A 44 -2.33 -12.79 25.30
C ALA A 44 -1.78 -11.47 24.72
N ALA A 45 -1.11 -11.52 23.57
CA ALA A 45 -0.61 -10.32 22.89
C ALA A 45 -1.76 -9.34 22.52
N LEU A 46 -2.85 -9.84 21.96
CA LEU A 46 -4.04 -9.02 21.67
C LEU A 46 -4.70 -8.50 22.96
N HIS A 47 -4.79 -9.33 24.00
CA HIS A 47 -5.32 -8.91 25.30
C HIS A 47 -4.49 -7.76 25.89
N HIS A 48 -3.17 -7.88 25.89
CA HIS A 48 -2.26 -6.85 26.38
C HIS A 48 -2.41 -5.54 25.58
N ALA A 49 -2.47 -5.60 24.26
CA ALA A 49 -2.70 -4.43 23.43
C ALA A 49 -4.04 -3.73 23.79
N ARG A 50 -5.13 -4.50 24.04
CA ARG A 50 -6.44 -3.95 24.43
C ARG A 50 -6.42 -3.31 25.80
N THR A 51 -5.75 -3.92 26.78
CA THR A 51 -5.81 -3.54 28.20
C THR A 51 -4.73 -2.57 28.65
N VAL A 52 -3.62 -2.49 27.93
CA VAL A 52 -2.50 -1.58 28.20
C VAL A 52 -2.41 -0.48 27.12
N GLY A 53 -2.15 -0.84 25.88
CA GLY A 53 -1.95 0.11 24.78
C GLY A 53 -3.19 0.95 24.45
N GLY A 54 -4.36 0.32 24.43
CA GLY A 54 -5.61 1.01 24.14
C GLY A 54 -5.94 2.12 25.15
N PRO A 55 -5.98 1.86 26.47
CA PRO A 55 -6.17 2.89 27.47
C PRO A 55 -5.11 4.00 27.39
N ALA A 56 -3.83 3.67 27.17
CA ALA A 56 -2.77 4.64 27.03
C ALA A 56 -3.03 5.64 25.88
N LEU A 57 -3.41 5.14 24.70
CA LEU A 57 -3.73 5.99 23.54
C LEU A 57 -5.01 6.80 23.75
N ARG A 58 -6.07 6.20 24.32
CA ARG A 58 -7.34 6.90 24.57
C ARG A 58 -7.23 7.99 25.64
N ALA A 59 -6.25 7.89 26.53
CA ALA A 59 -5.94 8.97 27.47
C ALA A 59 -5.36 10.21 26.79
N MET A 60 -4.65 10.04 25.67
CA MET A 60 -4.02 11.10 24.90
C MET A 60 -5.03 11.88 24.05
N THR A 61 -4.75 13.19 23.85
CA THR A 61 -5.42 14.02 22.84
C THR A 61 -4.89 13.71 21.43
N PHE A 62 -5.54 14.22 20.38
CA PHE A 62 -5.01 14.10 19.02
C PHE A 62 -3.63 14.74 18.89
N ALA A 63 -3.40 15.92 19.50
CA ALA A 63 -2.09 16.57 19.51
C ALA A 63 -1.00 15.69 20.14
N GLN A 64 -1.30 15.03 21.26
CA GLN A 64 -0.35 14.14 21.94
C GLN A 64 -0.05 12.89 21.13
N ARG A 65 -1.04 12.26 20.49
CA ARG A 65 -0.85 11.14 19.57
C ARG A 65 -0.08 11.56 18.31
N GLY A 66 -0.34 12.76 17.80
CA GLY A 66 0.43 13.37 16.71
C GLY A 66 1.90 13.59 17.09
N ALA A 67 2.17 14.10 18.30
CA ALA A 67 3.53 14.28 18.81
C ALA A 67 4.30 12.95 18.95
N LEU A 68 3.61 11.88 19.36
CA LEU A 68 4.17 10.53 19.36
C LEU A 68 4.60 10.11 17.94
N LEU A 69 3.71 10.25 16.95
CA LEU A 69 4.02 9.92 15.54
C LEU A 69 5.21 10.74 15.01
N ALA A 70 5.30 12.03 15.35
CA ALA A 70 6.44 12.87 14.96
C ALA A 70 7.76 12.39 15.59
N THR A 71 7.73 11.95 16.84
CA THR A 71 8.90 11.39 17.54
C THR A 71 9.39 10.12 16.84
N LEU A 72 8.47 9.21 16.52
CA LEU A 72 8.79 7.96 15.83
C LEU A 72 9.32 8.21 14.41
N SER A 73 8.69 9.12 13.66
CA SER A 73 9.17 9.52 12.32
C SER A 73 10.61 10.02 12.34
N LYS A 74 10.93 10.93 13.27
CA LYS A 74 12.29 11.49 13.43
C LYS A 74 13.31 10.40 13.81
N ALA A 75 12.95 9.48 14.68
CA ALA A 75 13.81 8.39 15.10
C ALA A 75 14.13 7.45 13.92
N ILE A 76 13.11 7.04 13.14
CA ILE A 76 13.30 6.21 11.95
C ILE A 76 14.16 6.95 10.92
N HIS A 77 13.90 8.23 10.68
CA HIS A 77 14.68 9.03 9.74
C HIS A 77 16.16 9.15 10.14
N LYS A 78 16.45 9.23 11.44
CA LYS A 78 17.83 9.27 11.97
C LYS A 78 18.60 7.97 11.64
N GLU A 79 17.94 6.83 11.70
CA GLU A 79 18.54 5.52 11.44
C GLU A 79 18.36 5.07 9.96
N ARG A 80 17.94 5.97 9.07
CA ARG A 80 17.54 5.70 7.69
C ARG A 80 18.59 4.95 6.88
N ASP A 81 19.86 5.36 6.96
CA ASP A 81 20.91 4.74 6.15
C ASP A 81 21.19 3.29 6.60
N ALA A 82 21.12 2.99 7.89
CA ALA A 82 21.19 1.63 8.40
C ALA A 82 19.96 0.79 7.97
N LEU A 83 18.77 1.38 8.00
CA LEU A 83 17.53 0.70 7.57
C LEU A 83 17.51 0.39 6.07
N ILE A 84 18.10 1.24 5.22
CA ILE A 84 18.26 1.01 3.78
C ILE A 84 18.99 -0.32 3.51
N GLU A 85 20.01 -0.66 4.31
CA GLU A 85 20.75 -1.91 4.14
C GLU A 85 19.90 -3.16 4.37
N PHE A 86 18.98 -3.13 5.34
CA PHE A 86 18.05 -4.24 5.54
C PHE A 86 17.07 -4.39 4.38
N GLY A 87 16.59 -3.27 3.79
CA GLY A 87 15.80 -3.27 2.58
C GLY A 87 16.55 -3.86 1.38
N ARG A 88 17.85 -3.56 1.24
CA ARG A 88 18.71 -4.13 0.20
C ARG A 88 18.92 -5.63 0.40
N ILE A 89 19.31 -6.03 1.60
CA ILE A 89 19.72 -7.43 1.90
C ILE A 89 18.52 -8.39 1.87
N ASN A 90 17.36 -7.98 2.38
CA ASN A 90 16.23 -8.90 2.55
C ASN A 90 15.09 -8.70 1.54
N ALA A 91 14.94 -7.51 0.95
CA ALA A 91 13.90 -7.25 -0.05
C ALA A 91 14.43 -7.06 -1.48
N GLY A 92 15.76 -7.04 -1.69
CA GLY A 92 16.39 -6.86 -3.01
C GLY A 92 16.26 -5.45 -3.58
N ASN A 93 15.96 -4.47 -2.75
CA ASN A 93 15.78 -3.09 -3.17
C ASN A 93 17.11 -2.43 -3.53
N THR A 94 17.13 -1.63 -4.61
CA THR A 94 18.20 -0.65 -4.81
C THR A 94 18.21 0.35 -3.66
N ARG A 95 19.33 1.10 -3.50
CA ARG A 95 19.38 2.18 -2.49
C ARG A 95 18.21 3.18 -2.70
N GLY A 96 17.88 3.50 -3.95
CA GLY A 96 16.77 4.38 -4.30
C GLY A 96 15.40 3.82 -3.90
N ASP A 97 15.17 2.52 -4.12
CA ASP A 97 13.92 1.84 -3.78
C ASP A 97 13.74 1.66 -2.27
N ALA A 98 14.81 1.31 -1.54
CA ALA A 98 14.78 1.22 -0.08
C ALA A 98 14.55 2.60 0.56
N LYS A 99 15.20 3.63 0.01
CA LYS A 99 14.96 5.02 0.41
C LYS A 99 13.51 5.44 0.19
N PHE A 100 12.93 5.07 -0.95
CA PHE A 100 11.53 5.38 -1.28
C PHE A 100 10.55 4.75 -0.26
N ASP A 101 10.79 3.51 0.16
CA ASP A 101 10.00 2.82 1.18
C ASP A 101 10.11 3.51 2.55
N ILE A 102 11.32 3.80 3.01
CA ILE A 102 11.57 4.40 4.33
C ILE A 102 11.13 5.87 4.38
N ASP A 103 11.39 6.65 3.32
CA ASP A 103 10.95 8.04 3.24
C ASP A 103 9.41 8.14 3.14
N GLY A 104 8.77 7.20 2.44
CA GLY A 104 7.31 7.07 2.42
C GLY A 104 6.76 6.80 3.82
N ALA A 105 7.40 5.91 4.57
CA ALA A 105 7.02 5.62 5.97
C ALA A 105 7.15 6.86 6.86
N THR A 106 8.31 7.51 6.87
CA THR A 106 8.55 8.69 7.71
C THR A 106 7.69 9.89 7.32
N GLY A 107 7.51 10.11 6.01
CA GLY A 107 6.62 11.16 5.49
C GLY A 107 5.16 10.95 5.89
N THR A 108 4.69 9.72 5.83
CA THR A 108 3.32 9.38 6.26
C THR A 108 3.13 9.59 7.76
N LEU A 109 4.04 9.12 8.59
CA LEU A 109 4.00 9.38 10.04
C LEU A 109 3.98 10.87 10.35
N MET A 110 4.81 11.67 9.65
CA MET A 110 4.88 13.12 9.85
C MET A 110 3.61 13.84 9.39
N PHE A 111 2.99 13.40 8.29
CA PHE A 111 1.70 13.94 7.83
C PHE A 111 0.61 13.75 8.89
N TYR A 112 0.46 12.54 9.44
CA TYR A 112 -0.53 12.28 10.49
C TYR A 112 -0.16 12.95 11.83
N ALA A 113 1.11 13.20 12.08
CA ALA A 113 1.55 14.04 13.20
C ALA A 113 1.05 15.49 13.05
N GLY A 114 1.18 16.06 11.85
CA GLY A 114 0.63 17.38 11.51
C GLY A 114 -0.89 17.45 11.69
N LEU A 115 -1.59 16.45 11.16
CA LEU A 115 -3.04 16.34 11.31
C LEU A 115 -3.46 16.24 12.79
N GLY A 116 -2.71 15.51 13.62
CA GLY A 116 -2.93 15.46 15.06
C GLY A 116 -2.76 16.82 15.73
N ALA A 117 -1.75 17.59 15.33
CA ALA A 117 -1.53 18.95 15.85
C ALA A 117 -2.68 19.91 15.46
N GLU A 118 -3.20 19.80 14.22
CA GLU A 118 -4.35 20.58 13.76
C GLU A 118 -5.64 20.26 14.53
N LEU A 119 -5.86 18.99 14.87
CA LEU A 119 -6.99 18.54 15.68
C LEU A 119 -6.89 18.98 17.14
N GLY A 120 -5.69 19.26 17.63
CA GLY A 120 -5.43 19.83 18.95
C GLY A 120 -5.77 18.89 20.11
N ASP A 121 -6.25 19.49 21.21
CA ASP A 121 -6.49 18.79 22.48
C ASP A 121 -7.82 18.00 22.52
N LYS A 122 -8.48 17.88 21.40
CA LYS A 122 -9.69 17.06 21.28
C LYS A 122 -9.38 15.57 21.46
N LYS A 123 -10.37 14.83 21.93
CA LYS A 123 -10.36 13.35 22.01
C LYS A 123 -11.47 12.73 21.17
N ILE A 124 -12.43 13.52 20.73
CA ILE A 124 -13.63 13.17 19.97
C ILE A 124 -13.62 13.98 18.68
N LEU A 125 -14.03 13.36 17.57
CA LEU A 125 -14.31 14.07 16.33
C LEU A 125 -15.83 14.18 16.13
N LEU A 126 -16.27 15.33 15.68
CA LEU A 126 -17.64 15.51 15.18
C LEU A 126 -17.69 15.06 13.72
N ASP A 127 -18.76 14.39 13.35
CA ASP A 127 -19.01 13.92 11.99
C ASP A 127 -20.31 14.52 11.45
N GLY A 128 -20.15 15.56 10.66
CA GLY A 128 -21.25 16.37 10.16
C GLY A 128 -21.76 17.41 11.16
N GLU A 129 -22.85 18.06 10.79
CA GLU A 129 -23.46 19.14 11.54
C GLU A 129 -24.48 18.63 12.56
N LEU A 130 -24.78 19.48 13.54
CA LEU A 130 -25.83 19.25 14.53
C LEU A 130 -27.22 19.36 13.83
N ALA A 131 -27.98 18.28 13.82
CA ALA A 131 -29.28 18.19 13.18
C ALA A 131 -30.42 18.44 14.18
N THR A 132 -31.37 19.31 13.83
CA THR A 132 -32.62 19.46 14.60
C THR A 132 -33.56 18.29 14.33
N LEU A 133 -33.96 17.59 15.38
CA LEU A 133 -34.86 16.44 15.31
C LEU A 133 -36.28 16.87 15.74
N GLY A 134 -37.24 16.68 14.85
CA GLY A 134 -38.64 17.02 15.13
C GLY A 134 -39.06 18.43 14.65
N ARG A 135 -39.91 19.14 15.43
CA ARG A 135 -40.48 20.45 15.03
C ARG A 135 -39.42 21.56 15.07
N PRO A 136 -39.50 22.56 14.19
CA PRO A 136 -38.66 23.75 14.27
C PRO A 136 -38.68 24.38 15.67
N GLY A 137 -37.50 24.80 16.17
CA GLY A 137 -37.38 25.44 17.50
C GLY A 137 -37.30 24.45 18.68
N THR A 138 -37.36 23.13 18.47
CA THR A 138 -37.13 22.16 19.53
C THR A 138 -35.62 22.14 19.92
N ARG A 139 -35.36 21.85 21.19
CA ARG A 139 -33.99 21.60 21.68
C ARG A 139 -33.52 20.17 21.42
N LEU A 140 -34.37 19.29 20.91
CA LEU A 140 -34.02 17.94 20.56
C LEU A 140 -33.17 17.95 19.30
N GLN A 141 -31.91 17.60 19.44
CA GLN A 141 -30.95 17.59 18.34
C GLN A 141 -30.18 16.28 18.31
N GLY A 142 -29.56 15.99 17.16
CA GLY A 142 -28.72 14.82 16.91
C GLY A 142 -27.36 15.22 16.38
N GLN A 143 -26.32 14.55 16.84
CA GLN A 143 -24.94 14.74 16.42
C GLN A 143 -24.25 13.41 16.25
N HIS A 144 -23.55 13.20 15.13
CA HIS A 144 -22.65 12.07 15.00
C HIS A 144 -21.28 12.42 15.58
N ILE A 145 -20.70 11.45 16.27
CA ILE A 145 -19.36 11.53 16.83
C ILE A 145 -18.54 10.32 16.40
N LEU A 146 -17.22 10.50 16.35
CA LEU A 146 -16.24 9.44 16.12
C LEU A 146 -15.36 9.31 17.36
N LEU A 147 -15.28 8.11 17.88
CA LEU A 147 -14.47 7.73 19.05
C LEU A 147 -13.56 6.54 18.72
N PRO A 148 -12.37 6.43 19.33
CA PRO A 148 -11.52 5.27 19.18
C PRO A 148 -12.29 3.97 19.45
N ARG A 149 -12.16 2.95 18.59
CA ARG A 149 -12.63 1.60 18.92
C ARG A 149 -11.86 1.06 20.12
N THR A 150 -12.47 0.17 20.88
CA THR A 150 -11.88 -0.36 22.12
C THR A 150 -11.01 -1.60 21.93
N GLY A 151 -10.91 -2.12 20.70
CA GLY A 151 -10.12 -3.29 20.34
C GLY A 151 -8.69 -2.98 19.89
N VAL A 152 -8.16 -3.86 19.06
CA VAL A 152 -6.83 -3.81 18.45
C VAL A 152 -6.97 -3.73 16.94
N ALA A 153 -6.18 -2.88 16.29
CA ALA A 153 -6.00 -2.86 14.86
C ALA A 153 -4.98 -3.94 14.45
N VAL A 154 -5.47 -5.03 13.86
CA VAL A 154 -4.62 -6.09 13.33
C VAL A 154 -4.26 -5.74 11.90
N HIS A 155 -2.98 -5.47 11.65
CA HIS A 155 -2.44 -5.13 10.34
C HIS A 155 -1.66 -6.31 9.77
N ILE A 156 -2.08 -6.80 8.61
CA ILE A 156 -1.40 -7.87 7.87
C ILE A 156 -0.87 -7.23 6.59
N ASN A 157 0.44 -7.05 6.50
CA ASN A 157 1.09 -6.25 5.47
C ASN A 157 1.77 -7.11 4.41
N ALA A 158 1.86 -6.59 3.19
CA ALA A 158 2.52 -7.21 2.06
C ALA A 158 4.06 -7.12 2.14
N PHE A 159 4.74 -7.88 1.29
CA PHE A 159 6.20 -8.01 1.29
C PHE A 159 6.93 -6.83 0.61
N ASN A 160 6.24 -6.10 -0.26
CA ASN A 160 6.86 -5.15 -1.18
C ASN A 160 7.21 -3.78 -0.56
N PHE A 161 6.52 -3.39 0.53
CA PHE A 161 6.79 -2.17 1.28
C PHE A 161 6.89 -2.45 2.78
N PRO A 162 7.96 -3.11 3.25
CA PRO A 162 8.08 -3.53 4.65
C PRO A 162 8.14 -2.37 5.66
N ALA A 163 8.61 -1.18 5.26
CA ALA A 163 8.60 0.01 6.11
C ALA A 163 7.31 0.82 5.95
N TRP A 164 6.96 1.20 4.71
CA TRP A 164 5.80 2.05 4.45
C TRP A 164 4.48 1.34 4.77
N GLY A 165 4.35 0.05 4.40
CA GLY A 165 3.15 -0.73 4.69
C GLY A 165 2.82 -0.85 6.18
N LEU A 166 3.83 -0.85 7.08
CA LEU A 166 3.58 -0.71 8.52
C LEU A 166 3.12 0.72 8.83
N ALA A 167 3.83 1.74 8.35
CA ALA A 167 3.64 3.12 8.76
C ALA A 167 2.28 3.69 8.34
N GLU A 168 1.80 3.39 7.14
CA GLU A 168 0.54 3.93 6.61
C GLU A 168 -0.68 3.53 7.45
N LYS A 169 -0.75 2.27 7.87
CA LYS A 169 -1.83 1.76 8.70
C LYS A 169 -1.65 2.16 10.17
N PHE A 170 -0.41 2.06 10.66
CA PHE A 170 -0.05 2.41 12.04
C PHE A 170 -0.35 3.89 12.36
N ALA A 171 0.00 4.81 11.44
CA ALA A 171 -0.22 6.24 11.65
C ALA A 171 -1.72 6.58 11.82
N CYS A 172 -2.58 5.99 10.97
CA CYS A 172 -4.02 6.16 11.06
C CYS A 172 -4.60 5.59 12.36
N ALA A 173 -4.22 4.35 12.72
CA ALA A 173 -4.71 3.67 13.90
C ALA A 173 -4.30 4.38 15.20
N VAL A 174 -3.03 4.77 15.31
CA VAL A 174 -2.51 5.47 16.50
C VAL A 174 -3.13 6.86 16.63
N LEU A 175 -3.26 7.61 15.54
CA LEU A 175 -3.92 8.92 15.60
C LEU A 175 -5.40 8.77 15.97
N ALA A 176 -6.08 7.72 15.48
CA ALA A 176 -7.43 7.37 15.92
C ALA A 176 -7.52 7.03 17.41
N GLY A 177 -6.43 6.58 18.04
CA GLY A 177 -6.39 6.14 19.45
C GLY A 177 -6.52 4.62 19.63
N MET A 178 -6.18 3.82 18.62
CA MET A 178 -6.29 2.38 18.61
C MET A 178 -4.90 1.71 18.58
N PRO A 179 -4.61 0.75 19.49
CA PRO A 179 -3.33 0.04 19.49
C PRO A 179 -3.26 -0.93 18.31
N VAL A 180 -2.04 -1.28 17.90
CA VAL A 180 -1.76 -2.04 16.68
C VAL A 180 -1.06 -3.36 17.01
N LEU A 181 -1.48 -4.45 16.36
CA LEU A 181 -0.67 -5.64 16.16
C LEU A 181 -0.33 -5.72 14.67
N SER A 182 0.93 -5.53 14.32
CA SER A 182 1.41 -5.56 12.94
C SER A 182 2.10 -6.88 12.63
N LYS A 183 1.66 -7.53 11.55
CA LYS A 183 2.24 -8.75 11.00
C LYS A 183 2.75 -8.45 9.59
N PRO A 184 4.06 -8.13 9.41
CA PRO A 184 4.66 -7.99 8.08
C PRO A 184 4.67 -9.33 7.33
N ALA A 185 4.82 -9.29 6.01
CA ALA A 185 5.12 -10.49 5.25
C ALA A 185 6.43 -11.10 5.76
N THR A 186 6.42 -12.39 6.08
CA THR A 186 7.57 -13.04 6.71
C THR A 186 8.84 -12.93 5.87
N SER A 187 8.70 -13.04 4.54
CA SER A 187 9.84 -13.02 3.60
C SER A 187 10.69 -11.75 3.64
N THR A 188 10.10 -10.59 3.97
CA THR A 188 10.79 -9.28 4.01
C THR A 188 10.68 -8.60 5.39
N ALA A 189 10.44 -9.38 6.43
CA ALA A 189 10.17 -8.86 7.77
C ALA A 189 11.37 -8.17 8.44
N TRP A 190 12.58 -8.37 7.96
CA TRP A 190 13.78 -7.89 8.65
C TRP A 190 13.84 -6.36 8.74
N LEU A 191 13.54 -5.65 7.65
CA LEU A 191 13.46 -4.18 7.70
C LEU A 191 12.39 -3.70 8.70
N THR A 192 11.21 -4.30 8.69
CA THR A 192 10.14 -3.95 9.65
C THR A 192 10.58 -4.21 11.09
N TYR A 193 11.24 -5.34 11.34
CA TYR A 193 11.78 -5.71 12.65
C TYR A 193 12.76 -4.65 13.17
N GLU A 194 13.74 -4.25 12.37
CA GLU A 194 14.70 -3.21 12.77
C GLU A 194 14.04 -1.85 12.95
N MET A 195 13.09 -1.50 12.08
CA MET A 195 12.32 -0.25 12.24
C MET A 195 11.53 -0.23 13.55
N VAL A 196 10.91 -1.34 13.95
CA VAL A 196 10.18 -1.42 15.23
C VAL A 196 11.14 -1.34 16.42
N LYS A 197 12.36 -1.90 16.34
CA LYS A 197 13.39 -1.68 17.38
C LYS A 197 13.72 -0.20 17.56
N VAL A 198 13.86 0.54 16.47
CA VAL A 198 14.06 1.99 16.51
C VAL A 198 12.87 2.69 17.17
N MET A 199 11.63 2.30 16.83
CA MET A 199 10.41 2.88 17.42
C MET A 199 10.32 2.62 18.93
N VAL A 200 10.63 1.40 19.37
CA VAL A 200 10.66 1.03 20.80
C VAL A 200 11.72 1.84 21.55
N ALA A 201 12.93 1.94 20.99
CA ALA A 201 14.03 2.72 21.58
C ALA A 201 13.71 4.24 21.64
N ALA A 202 12.85 4.73 20.75
CA ALA A 202 12.40 6.13 20.73
C ALA A 202 11.28 6.42 21.75
N GLY A 203 10.90 5.45 22.58
CA GLY A 203 9.90 5.63 23.64
C GLY A 203 8.46 5.34 23.21
N LEU A 204 8.26 4.43 22.27
CA LEU A 204 6.92 3.93 21.95
C LEU A 204 6.27 3.36 23.23
N PRO A 205 5.08 3.84 23.65
CA PRO A 205 4.45 3.35 24.86
C PRO A 205 4.10 1.87 24.77
N GLU A 206 4.21 1.16 25.89
CA GLU A 206 3.92 -0.26 25.99
C GLU A 206 2.50 -0.59 25.53
N GLY A 207 2.35 -1.67 24.75
CA GLY A 207 1.08 -2.15 24.24
C GLY A 207 0.52 -1.37 23.03
N VAL A 208 1.11 -0.21 22.68
CA VAL A 208 0.65 0.59 21.51
C VAL A 208 0.97 -0.12 20.19
N LEU A 209 2.10 -0.80 20.09
CA LEU A 209 2.47 -1.63 18.95
C LEU A 209 2.92 -3.00 19.44
N SER A 210 2.40 -4.03 18.81
CA SER A 210 2.93 -5.39 18.82
C SER A 210 3.40 -5.75 17.41
N LEU A 211 4.55 -6.42 17.29
CA LEU A 211 5.10 -6.93 16.03
C LEU A 211 5.11 -8.45 16.05
N LEU A 212 4.55 -9.06 15.00
CA LEU A 212 4.52 -10.51 14.84
C LEU A 212 5.41 -10.95 13.67
N CYS A 213 6.62 -11.44 13.96
CA CYS A 213 7.55 -11.94 12.95
C CYS A 213 7.35 -13.43 12.69
N GLY A 214 6.71 -13.77 11.57
CA GLY A 214 6.42 -15.16 11.18
C GLY A 214 5.00 -15.35 10.67
N SER A 215 4.45 -16.55 10.83
CA SER A 215 3.08 -16.88 10.42
C SER A 215 2.04 -16.15 11.26
N ALA A 216 0.89 -15.84 10.68
CA ALA A 216 -0.26 -15.35 11.44
C ALA A 216 -0.87 -16.41 12.38
N GLY A 217 -0.57 -17.71 12.15
CA GLY A 217 -1.11 -18.80 12.97
C GLY A 217 -2.63 -18.71 13.12
N ASN A 218 -3.08 -18.77 14.38
CA ASN A 218 -4.48 -18.65 14.77
C ASN A 218 -4.88 -17.23 15.22
N LEU A 219 -4.16 -16.20 14.79
CA LEU A 219 -4.39 -14.80 15.20
C LEU A 219 -5.86 -14.38 15.03
N LEU A 220 -6.47 -14.73 13.90
CA LEU A 220 -7.86 -14.36 13.62
C LEU A 220 -8.88 -15.03 14.57
N ASP A 221 -8.58 -16.20 15.13
CA ASP A 221 -9.43 -16.88 16.12
C ASP A 221 -9.53 -16.11 17.44
N SER A 222 -8.52 -15.28 17.74
CA SER A 222 -8.41 -14.49 18.98
C SER A 222 -9.00 -13.07 18.86
N LEU A 223 -9.57 -12.74 17.69
CA LEU A 223 -10.25 -11.46 17.49
C LEU A 223 -11.52 -11.36 18.34
N SER A 224 -11.85 -10.15 18.75
CA SER A 224 -13.05 -9.87 19.54
C SER A 224 -13.74 -8.59 19.06
N PHE A 225 -14.93 -8.35 19.57
CA PHE A 225 -15.68 -7.13 19.35
C PHE A 225 -14.79 -5.88 19.59
N GLY A 226 -14.86 -4.95 18.68
CA GLY A 226 -14.06 -3.71 18.71
C GLY A 226 -12.73 -3.79 17.97
N ASP A 227 -12.22 -4.99 17.64
CA ASP A 227 -11.05 -5.14 16.77
C ASP A 227 -11.37 -4.77 15.32
N VAL A 228 -10.33 -4.51 14.55
CA VAL A 228 -10.41 -4.35 13.09
C VAL A 228 -9.26 -5.08 12.43
N VAL A 229 -9.44 -5.48 11.16
CA VAL A 229 -8.37 -6.04 10.34
C VAL A 229 -8.13 -5.13 9.15
N ALA A 230 -6.88 -4.73 8.93
CA ALA A 230 -6.43 -4.08 7.70
C ALA A 230 -5.39 -4.98 7.01
N PHE A 231 -5.66 -5.35 5.78
CA PHE A 231 -4.90 -6.33 5.01
C PHE A 231 -4.45 -5.73 3.68
N THR A 232 -3.18 -5.93 3.36
CA THR A 232 -2.62 -5.72 2.02
C THR A 232 -1.94 -7.00 1.56
N GLY A 233 -2.34 -7.55 0.40
CA GLY A 233 -1.78 -8.79 -0.13
C GLY A 233 -2.61 -9.38 -1.27
N GLY A 234 -2.46 -10.68 -1.53
CA GLY A 234 -3.15 -11.36 -2.63
C GLY A 234 -4.65 -11.61 -2.36
N ALA A 235 -5.45 -11.68 -3.42
CA ALA A 235 -6.91 -11.81 -3.36
C ALA A 235 -7.37 -13.09 -2.63
N SER A 236 -6.66 -14.21 -2.76
CA SER A 236 -7.02 -15.46 -2.06
C SER A 236 -7.00 -15.29 -0.54
N THR A 237 -5.92 -14.71 0.01
CA THR A 237 -5.82 -14.43 1.45
C THR A 237 -6.87 -13.41 1.90
N ALA A 238 -7.19 -12.42 1.06
CA ALA A 238 -8.26 -11.48 1.32
C ALA A 238 -9.62 -12.16 1.48
N LEU A 239 -9.92 -13.15 0.63
CA LEU A 239 -11.14 -13.97 0.72
C LEU A 239 -11.16 -14.80 2.01
N ASP A 240 -10.04 -15.44 2.38
CA ASP A 240 -9.91 -16.21 3.62
C ASP A 240 -10.17 -15.33 4.86
N ILE A 241 -9.62 -14.12 4.89
CA ILE A 241 -9.84 -13.16 5.98
C ILE A 241 -11.31 -12.73 6.05
N ARG A 242 -11.93 -12.36 4.91
CA ARG A 242 -13.34 -11.96 4.86
C ARG A 242 -14.28 -13.08 5.25
N GLY A 243 -13.99 -14.30 4.78
CA GLY A 243 -14.77 -15.51 5.06
C GLY A 243 -14.50 -16.12 6.43
N HIS A 244 -13.54 -15.61 7.18
CA HIS A 244 -13.14 -16.21 8.45
C HIS A 244 -14.30 -16.18 9.47
N ARG A 245 -14.61 -17.33 10.05
CA ARG A 245 -15.77 -17.52 10.94
C ARG A 245 -15.81 -16.48 12.07
N ARG A 246 -14.66 -16.19 12.68
CA ARG A 246 -14.59 -15.25 13.81
C ARG A 246 -14.84 -13.81 13.36
N VAL A 247 -14.30 -13.42 12.18
CA VAL A 247 -14.53 -12.11 11.58
C VAL A 247 -16.01 -11.88 11.34
N LEU A 248 -16.69 -12.85 10.73
CA LEU A 248 -18.13 -12.79 10.47
C LEU A 248 -18.95 -12.76 11.75
N ALA A 249 -18.68 -13.68 12.70
CA ALA A 249 -19.46 -13.82 13.92
C ALA A 249 -19.36 -12.63 14.87
N GLN A 250 -18.25 -11.90 14.86
CA GLN A 250 -18.02 -10.72 15.70
C GLN A 250 -18.27 -9.39 14.97
N GLY A 251 -18.64 -9.43 13.69
CA GLY A 251 -18.82 -8.23 12.90
C GLY A 251 -17.55 -7.37 12.79
N ILE A 252 -16.38 -8.00 12.68
CA ILE A 252 -15.09 -7.33 12.63
C ILE A 252 -14.99 -6.54 11.32
N PRO A 253 -14.79 -5.22 11.35
CA PRO A 253 -14.52 -4.46 10.14
C PRO A 253 -13.21 -4.90 9.49
N VAL A 254 -13.25 -5.10 8.17
CA VAL A 254 -12.09 -5.52 7.38
C VAL A 254 -11.84 -4.50 6.27
N ASN A 255 -10.65 -3.90 6.26
CA ASN A 255 -10.15 -3.06 5.17
C ASN A 255 -9.17 -3.88 4.33
N ILE A 256 -9.40 -3.98 3.03
CA ILE A 256 -8.60 -4.82 2.13
C ILE A 256 -8.07 -3.99 0.98
N GLU A 257 -6.77 -4.09 0.77
CA GLU A 257 -6.08 -3.80 -0.46
C GLU A 257 -5.58 -5.13 -1.05
N ALA A 258 -6.00 -5.41 -2.30
CA ALA A 258 -5.69 -6.68 -2.96
C ALA A 258 -5.16 -6.43 -4.38
N ASP A 259 -5.34 -7.39 -5.28
CA ASP A 259 -4.85 -7.37 -6.66
C ASP A 259 -5.31 -6.13 -7.42
N SER A 260 -4.42 -5.56 -8.24
CA SER A 260 -4.75 -4.39 -9.05
C SER A 260 -4.16 -4.47 -10.46
N LEU A 261 -4.98 -4.28 -11.47
CA LEU A 261 -4.55 -4.15 -12.86
C LEU A 261 -4.59 -2.67 -13.29
N ASN A 262 -3.69 -1.88 -12.67
CA ASN A 262 -3.62 -0.46 -12.95
C ASN A 262 -3.33 -0.19 -14.42
N ALA A 263 -3.94 0.85 -14.95
CA ALA A 263 -3.77 1.26 -16.33
C ALA A 263 -3.37 2.73 -16.43
N THR A 264 -2.55 3.04 -17.45
CA THR A 264 -2.23 4.40 -17.86
C THR A 264 -2.81 4.65 -19.25
N LEU A 265 -3.39 5.81 -19.45
CA LEU A 265 -4.04 6.23 -20.69
C LEU A 265 -3.34 7.48 -21.24
N LEU A 266 -2.87 7.41 -22.48
CA LEU A 266 -2.45 8.57 -23.24
C LEU A 266 -3.63 9.05 -24.10
N ALA A 267 -4.04 10.31 -23.96
CA ALA A 267 -5.04 10.93 -24.83
C ALA A 267 -4.48 11.17 -26.24
N PRO A 268 -5.34 11.33 -27.26
CA PRO A 268 -4.92 11.78 -28.58
C PRO A 268 -4.29 13.18 -28.54
N GLU A 269 -3.39 13.45 -29.48
CA GLU A 269 -2.77 14.78 -29.70
C GLU A 269 -2.20 15.43 -28.41
N PRO A 270 -1.37 14.71 -27.62
CA PRO A 270 -0.77 15.28 -26.43
C PRO A 270 0.29 16.33 -26.80
N GLU A 271 0.46 17.36 -25.98
CA GLU A 271 1.64 18.22 -26.07
C GLU A 271 2.93 17.43 -25.76
N ASP A 272 4.08 17.85 -26.29
CA ASP A 272 5.37 17.15 -26.12
C ASP A 272 5.71 16.89 -24.64
N ALA A 273 5.44 17.87 -23.76
CA ALA A 273 5.69 17.75 -22.33
C ALA A 273 4.81 16.67 -21.67
N THR A 274 3.56 16.55 -22.10
CA THR A 274 2.62 15.52 -21.64
C THR A 274 3.07 14.13 -22.10
N LEU A 275 3.49 14.00 -23.36
CA LEU A 275 4.01 12.75 -23.90
C LEU A 275 5.28 12.29 -23.17
N ASP A 276 6.25 13.22 -22.96
CA ASP A 276 7.47 12.87 -22.21
C ASP A 276 7.16 12.45 -20.76
N ALA A 277 6.23 13.14 -20.07
CA ALA A 277 5.79 12.75 -18.74
C ALA A 277 5.16 11.35 -18.74
N PHE A 278 4.31 11.04 -19.71
CA PHE A 278 3.71 9.71 -19.88
C PHE A 278 4.78 8.62 -20.03
N ILE A 279 5.75 8.81 -20.93
CA ILE A 279 6.85 7.86 -21.16
C ILE A 279 7.69 7.70 -19.89
N ARG A 280 8.14 8.82 -19.30
CA ARG A 280 9.00 8.83 -18.10
C ARG A 280 8.34 8.14 -16.92
N HIS A 281 7.07 8.44 -16.65
CA HIS A 281 6.33 7.84 -15.55
C HIS A 281 6.07 6.34 -15.80
N THR A 282 5.72 5.96 -17.02
CA THR A 282 5.48 4.56 -17.38
C THR A 282 6.74 3.72 -17.19
N VAL A 283 7.90 4.18 -17.65
CA VAL A 283 9.19 3.51 -17.40
C VAL A 283 9.46 3.37 -15.91
N LYS A 284 9.23 4.45 -15.12
CA LYS A 284 9.40 4.42 -13.66
C LYS A 284 8.46 3.41 -12.99
N GLU A 285 7.21 3.34 -13.44
CA GLU A 285 6.23 2.39 -12.88
C GLU A 285 6.61 0.93 -13.15
N ILE A 286 7.22 0.63 -14.29
CA ILE A 286 7.66 -0.71 -14.65
C ILE A 286 8.93 -1.12 -13.88
N THR A 287 9.88 -0.20 -13.69
CA THR A 287 11.21 -0.54 -13.20
C THR A 287 11.40 -0.37 -11.69
N GLN A 288 10.75 0.62 -11.07
CA GLN A 288 10.90 0.87 -9.64
C GLN A 288 10.47 -0.34 -8.82
N LYS A 289 11.33 -0.77 -7.88
CA LYS A 289 11.14 -1.98 -7.06
C LYS A 289 10.92 -3.25 -7.91
N ALA A 290 11.54 -3.32 -9.10
CA ALA A 290 11.31 -4.38 -10.09
C ALA A 290 9.82 -4.59 -10.41
N GLY A 291 9.03 -3.51 -10.49
CA GLY A 291 7.59 -3.55 -10.75
C GLY A 291 6.74 -4.14 -9.63
N GLN A 292 7.32 -4.46 -8.46
CA GLN A 292 6.61 -5.04 -7.32
C GLN A 292 5.90 -3.97 -6.47
N LYS A 293 5.04 -3.20 -7.12
CA LYS A 293 4.18 -2.20 -6.47
C LYS A 293 2.72 -2.52 -6.77
N CYS A 294 1.87 -2.40 -5.77
CA CYS A 294 0.41 -2.53 -5.95
C CYS A 294 -0.15 -1.50 -6.93
N THR A 295 0.53 -0.36 -7.06
CA THR A 295 0.20 0.75 -7.96
C THR A 295 0.91 0.70 -9.31
N ALA A 296 1.80 -0.27 -9.57
CA ALA A 296 2.55 -0.33 -10.82
C ALA A 296 1.61 -0.46 -12.03
N THR A 297 1.95 0.25 -13.10
CA THR A 297 1.21 0.19 -14.36
C THR A 297 1.37 -1.18 -15.01
N ARG A 298 0.27 -1.88 -15.26
CA ARG A 298 0.25 -3.18 -15.95
C ARG A 298 -0.24 -3.07 -17.39
N ARG A 299 -1.12 -2.11 -17.66
CA ARG A 299 -1.76 -1.90 -18.95
C ARG A 299 -1.53 -0.46 -19.41
N ILE A 300 -1.06 -0.29 -20.65
CA ILE A 300 -0.64 0.99 -21.21
C ILE A 300 -1.47 1.24 -22.46
N LEU A 301 -2.48 2.13 -22.36
CA LEU A 301 -3.37 2.46 -23.46
C LEU A 301 -2.79 3.61 -24.27
N VAL A 302 -2.66 3.41 -25.58
CA VAL A 302 -2.06 4.38 -26.51
C VAL A 302 -2.95 4.48 -27.75
N PRO A 303 -3.27 5.70 -28.25
CA PRO A 303 -3.99 5.86 -29.52
C PRO A 303 -3.24 5.18 -30.66
N HIS A 304 -3.95 4.61 -31.63
CA HIS A 304 -3.33 3.90 -32.76
C HIS A 304 -2.26 4.75 -33.46
N ASP A 305 -2.52 6.05 -33.65
CA ASP A 305 -1.61 6.96 -34.38
C ASP A 305 -0.30 7.23 -33.65
N LEU A 306 -0.25 7.07 -32.32
CA LEU A 306 0.94 7.27 -31.48
C LEU A 306 1.63 5.96 -31.10
N LEU A 307 1.08 4.82 -31.50
CA LEU A 307 1.53 3.51 -31.01
C LEU A 307 3.00 3.23 -31.34
N ASP A 308 3.43 3.49 -32.58
CA ASP A 308 4.80 3.16 -33.02
C ASP A 308 5.84 4.02 -32.30
N GLU A 309 5.56 5.32 -32.12
CA GLU A 309 6.41 6.26 -31.40
C GLU A 309 6.54 5.84 -29.93
N VAL A 310 5.42 5.68 -29.23
CA VAL A 310 5.40 5.32 -27.79
C VAL A 310 6.05 3.94 -27.56
N ARG A 311 5.78 2.98 -28.42
CA ARG A 311 6.38 1.64 -28.37
C ARG A 311 7.90 1.71 -28.48
N GLY A 312 8.41 2.49 -29.44
CA GLY A 312 9.84 2.68 -29.69
C GLY A 312 10.55 3.34 -28.51
N GLU A 313 9.97 4.42 -27.99
CA GLU A 313 10.51 5.14 -26.83
C GLU A 313 10.52 4.31 -25.55
N LEU A 314 9.41 3.64 -25.22
CA LEU A 314 9.33 2.75 -24.05
C LEU A 314 10.33 1.61 -24.17
N ALA A 315 10.40 0.93 -25.33
CA ALA A 315 11.34 -0.16 -25.53
C ALA A 315 12.80 0.30 -25.37
N THR A 316 13.14 1.47 -25.90
CA THR A 316 14.49 2.05 -25.82
C THR A 316 14.86 2.37 -24.36
N ARG A 317 14.00 3.09 -23.65
CA ARG A 317 14.27 3.50 -22.24
C ARG A 317 14.28 2.29 -21.29
N LEU A 318 13.38 1.33 -21.46
CA LEU A 318 13.36 0.10 -20.67
C LEU A 318 14.58 -0.79 -20.94
N ALA A 319 15.02 -0.87 -22.21
CA ALA A 319 16.21 -1.64 -22.57
C ALA A 319 17.51 -1.07 -22.01
N ALA A 320 17.53 0.21 -21.67
CA ALA A 320 18.66 0.89 -21.04
C ALA A 320 18.72 0.68 -19.52
N THR A 321 17.69 0.11 -18.90
CA THR A 321 17.65 -0.14 -17.46
C THR A 321 18.73 -1.15 -17.04
N VAL A 322 19.61 -0.74 -16.15
CA VAL A 322 20.67 -1.59 -15.60
C VAL A 322 20.08 -2.45 -14.48
N VAL A 323 20.03 -3.76 -14.73
CA VAL A 323 19.53 -4.77 -13.79
C VAL A 323 20.72 -5.49 -13.15
N GLY A 324 20.74 -5.65 -11.82
CA GLY A 324 21.86 -6.33 -11.17
C GLY A 324 21.86 -6.25 -9.65
N ASP A 325 23.04 -6.42 -9.08
CA ASP A 325 23.25 -6.35 -7.63
C ASP A 325 22.92 -4.93 -7.11
N PRO A 326 21.91 -4.77 -6.26
CA PRO A 326 21.52 -3.47 -5.72
C PRO A 326 22.57 -2.82 -4.80
N ALA A 327 23.70 -3.47 -4.54
CA ALA A 327 24.84 -2.88 -3.87
C ALA A 327 25.65 -1.94 -4.78
N LEU A 328 25.52 -2.06 -6.10
CA LEU A 328 26.21 -1.23 -7.08
C LEU A 328 25.41 0.06 -7.35
N GLU A 329 26.12 1.20 -7.40
CA GLU A 329 25.47 2.52 -7.52
C GLU A 329 24.73 2.75 -8.84
N ASP A 330 25.22 2.16 -9.94
CA ASP A 330 24.66 2.28 -11.27
C ASP A 330 23.55 1.27 -11.57
N VAL A 331 23.28 0.32 -10.67
CA VAL A 331 22.14 -0.59 -10.79
C VAL A 331 20.84 0.14 -10.48
N GLN A 332 19.95 0.12 -11.46
CA GLN A 332 18.65 0.81 -11.41
C GLN A 332 17.51 -0.10 -10.96
N MET A 333 17.66 -1.42 -11.14
CA MET A 333 16.65 -2.40 -10.78
C MET A 333 17.30 -3.65 -10.18
N GLY A 334 16.88 -4.01 -8.97
CA GLY A 334 17.27 -5.21 -8.25
C GLY A 334 16.43 -6.45 -8.62
N PRO A 335 16.59 -7.57 -7.87
CA PRO A 335 15.80 -8.78 -8.06
C PRO A 335 14.36 -8.64 -7.55
N LEU A 336 13.52 -9.62 -7.86
CA LEU A 336 12.25 -9.85 -7.17
C LEU A 336 12.54 -10.34 -5.73
N SER A 337 11.66 -10.02 -4.81
CA SER A 337 11.91 -10.21 -3.37
C SER A 337 11.97 -11.67 -2.93
N THR A 338 11.36 -12.59 -3.69
CA THR A 338 11.37 -14.03 -3.35
C THR A 338 11.40 -14.90 -4.61
N LYS A 339 11.87 -16.15 -4.45
CA LYS A 339 11.80 -17.16 -5.50
C LYS A 339 10.38 -17.41 -5.99
N ALA A 340 9.43 -17.49 -5.05
CA ALA A 340 8.01 -17.68 -5.39
C ALA A 340 7.45 -16.53 -6.25
N GLN A 341 7.89 -15.29 -6.02
CA GLN A 341 7.49 -14.16 -6.87
C GLN A 341 8.09 -14.26 -8.28
N LEU A 342 9.33 -14.73 -8.41
CA LEU A 342 9.93 -14.97 -9.71
C LEU A 342 9.18 -16.07 -10.49
N GLU A 343 8.87 -17.18 -9.83
CA GLU A 343 8.12 -18.29 -10.42
C GLU A 343 6.72 -17.82 -10.86
N ALA A 344 5.99 -17.14 -9.99
CA ALA A 344 4.67 -16.58 -10.31
C ALA A 344 4.71 -15.55 -11.46
N ALA A 345 5.77 -14.72 -11.51
CA ALA A 345 5.95 -13.78 -12.61
C ALA A 345 6.21 -14.48 -13.95
N HIS A 346 7.00 -15.55 -13.96
CA HIS A 346 7.23 -16.37 -15.16
C HIS A 346 5.94 -17.06 -15.62
N ASP A 347 5.17 -17.65 -14.72
CA ASP A 347 3.91 -18.33 -15.02
C ASP A 347 2.88 -17.33 -15.59
N GLY A 348 2.75 -16.16 -14.98
CA GLY A 348 1.86 -15.11 -15.49
C GLY A 348 2.31 -14.58 -16.84
N LEU A 349 3.61 -14.33 -17.02
CA LEU A 349 4.17 -13.90 -18.31
C LEU A 349 3.93 -14.93 -19.42
N ALA A 350 4.04 -16.22 -19.12
CA ALA A 350 3.74 -17.28 -20.10
C ALA A 350 2.27 -17.24 -20.56
N GLN A 351 1.34 -16.98 -19.66
CA GLN A 351 -0.08 -16.84 -19.99
C GLN A 351 -0.35 -15.58 -20.83
N LEU A 352 0.28 -14.44 -20.51
CA LEU A 352 0.13 -13.22 -21.30
C LEU A 352 0.64 -13.38 -22.74
N ARG A 353 1.75 -14.10 -22.95
CA ARG A 353 2.37 -14.31 -24.26
C ARG A 353 1.46 -15.00 -25.28
N ALA A 354 0.49 -15.77 -24.84
CA ALA A 354 -0.48 -16.38 -25.74
C ALA A 354 -1.34 -15.36 -26.51
N HIS A 355 -1.53 -14.16 -25.93
CA HIS A 355 -2.40 -13.10 -26.46
C HIS A 355 -1.65 -11.83 -26.87
N THR A 356 -0.32 -11.82 -26.74
CA THR A 356 0.50 -10.63 -26.96
C THR A 356 1.69 -10.92 -27.87
N GLU A 357 2.28 -9.86 -28.40
CA GLU A 357 3.61 -9.87 -28.99
C GLU A 357 4.63 -9.37 -27.95
N VAL A 358 5.85 -9.90 -28.01
CA VAL A 358 6.94 -9.44 -27.14
C VAL A 358 7.69 -8.32 -27.85
N ILE A 359 7.58 -7.10 -27.33
CA ILE A 359 8.28 -5.93 -27.84
C ILE A 359 9.69 -5.84 -27.24
N LEU A 360 9.79 -6.04 -25.93
CA LEU A 360 11.06 -6.12 -25.21
C LEU A 360 10.99 -7.31 -24.26
N ALA A 361 11.97 -8.19 -24.36
CA ALA A 361 12.16 -9.28 -23.41
C ALA A 361 13.31 -8.98 -22.44
N ASP A 362 13.26 -9.63 -21.28
CA ASP A 362 14.40 -9.69 -20.36
C ASP A 362 15.66 -10.19 -21.09
N LYS A 363 16.74 -9.39 -21.03
CA LYS A 363 18.01 -9.69 -21.71
C LYS A 363 18.86 -10.75 -20.98
N GLY A 364 18.49 -11.14 -19.76
CA GLY A 364 19.25 -12.05 -18.93
C GLY A 364 20.57 -11.49 -18.36
N THR A 365 20.98 -10.28 -18.77
CA THR A 365 22.19 -9.65 -18.23
C THR A 365 21.95 -9.11 -16.82
N ARG A 366 22.85 -9.41 -15.89
CA ARG A 366 22.80 -9.00 -14.49
C ARG A 366 24.14 -8.44 -14.06
N GLN A 367 24.19 -7.14 -13.83
CA GLN A 367 25.44 -6.49 -13.44
C GLN A 367 25.82 -6.88 -12.01
N GLY A 368 27.01 -7.44 -11.84
CA GLY A 368 27.55 -7.81 -10.52
C GLY A 368 26.85 -8.99 -9.82
N ALA A 369 25.93 -9.69 -10.50
CA ALA A 369 25.22 -10.83 -9.92
C ALA A 369 25.33 -12.08 -10.81
N GLU A 370 25.78 -13.19 -10.23
CA GLU A 370 25.86 -14.50 -10.90
C GLU A 370 24.61 -15.34 -10.70
N ARG A 371 23.82 -15.05 -9.68
CA ARG A 371 22.58 -15.71 -9.27
C ARG A 371 21.58 -14.70 -8.73
N GLY A 372 20.44 -15.13 -8.28
CA GLY A 372 19.39 -14.30 -7.69
C GLY A 372 18.07 -14.37 -8.46
N TRP A 373 17.04 -13.83 -7.87
CA TRP A 373 15.67 -13.95 -8.39
C TRP A 373 15.32 -12.76 -9.31
N PHE A 374 16.08 -12.61 -10.38
CA PHE A 374 15.93 -11.47 -11.30
C PHE A 374 14.95 -11.74 -12.44
N LEU A 375 14.16 -10.72 -12.75
CA LEU A 375 13.39 -10.59 -13.98
C LEU A 375 13.63 -9.19 -14.54
N GLY A 376 14.08 -9.08 -15.79
CA GLY A 376 14.31 -7.80 -16.46
C GLY A 376 13.02 -7.17 -16.98
N PRO A 377 13.03 -5.86 -17.30
CA PRO A 377 11.89 -5.19 -17.87
C PRO A 377 11.37 -5.92 -19.10
N THR A 378 10.07 -6.16 -19.14
CA THR A 378 9.40 -6.85 -20.23
C THR A 378 8.21 -6.03 -20.69
N LEU A 379 8.22 -5.67 -21.99
CA LEU A 379 7.15 -4.94 -22.64
C LEU A 379 6.46 -5.85 -23.65
N LEU A 380 5.18 -6.00 -23.48
CA LEU A 380 4.30 -6.75 -24.39
C LEU A 380 3.39 -5.78 -25.14
N GLN A 381 2.82 -6.24 -26.25
CA GLN A 381 1.74 -5.56 -26.96
C GLN A 381 0.59 -6.52 -27.20
N ALA A 382 -0.62 -6.16 -26.81
CA ALA A 382 -1.81 -6.95 -27.09
C ALA A 382 -2.05 -7.02 -28.62
N ARG A 383 -2.27 -8.23 -29.15
CA ARG A 383 -2.62 -8.40 -30.57
C ARG A 383 -3.99 -7.84 -30.89
N ASP A 384 -4.93 -8.07 -30.01
CA ASP A 384 -6.26 -7.47 -30.01
C ASP A 384 -6.62 -7.17 -28.54
N PRO A 385 -6.61 -5.90 -28.12
CA PRO A 385 -6.90 -5.52 -26.73
C PRO A 385 -8.26 -6.01 -26.24
N HIS A 386 -9.27 -6.09 -27.12
CA HIS A 386 -10.60 -6.54 -26.76
C HIS A 386 -10.71 -8.06 -26.60
N GLN A 387 -9.78 -8.84 -27.14
CA GLN A 387 -9.75 -10.31 -27.05
C GLN A 387 -8.65 -10.84 -26.12
N ALA A 388 -7.80 -9.96 -25.59
CA ALA A 388 -6.68 -10.33 -24.72
C ALA A 388 -7.12 -10.57 -23.26
N GLY A 389 -8.01 -11.54 -23.01
CA GLY A 389 -8.55 -11.84 -21.68
C GLY A 389 -7.51 -11.86 -20.55
N PRO A 390 -6.43 -12.67 -20.65
CA PRO A 390 -5.40 -12.73 -19.61
C PRO A 390 -4.74 -11.39 -19.26
N VAL A 391 -4.63 -10.45 -20.21
CA VAL A 391 -4.08 -9.09 -19.94
C VAL A 391 -4.99 -8.30 -19.00
N HIS A 392 -6.29 -8.60 -18.97
CA HIS A 392 -7.28 -7.97 -18.10
C HIS A 392 -7.56 -8.75 -16.83
N ASP A 393 -7.08 -9.99 -16.73
CA ASP A 393 -7.42 -10.90 -15.62
C ASP A 393 -6.23 -11.18 -14.71
N ILE A 394 -4.98 -11.19 -15.25
CA ILE A 394 -3.79 -11.66 -14.55
C ILE A 394 -2.90 -10.48 -14.18
N GLU A 395 -2.64 -10.31 -12.89
CA GLU A 395 -1.61 -9.40 -12.40
C GLU A 395 -0.25 -10.13 -12.35
N VAL A 396 0.68 -9.75 -13.23
CA VAL A 396 2.09 -10.17 -13.12
C VAL A 396 2.80 -9.20 -12.19
N PHE A 397 3.05 -9.60 -10.94
CA PHE A 397 3.64 -8.73 -9.92
C PHE A 397 5.16 -8.63 -10.07
N GLY A 398 5.58 -7.98 -11.14
CA GLY A 398 6.95 -7.84 -11.60
C GLY A 398 7.09 -6.74 -12.66
N PRO A 399 8.25 -6.59 -13.31
CA PRO A 399 8.53 -5.52 -14.28
C PRO A 399 7.96 -5.86 -15.68
N VAL A 400 6.66 -6.17 -15.72
CA VAL A 400 5.94 -6.60 -16.94
C VAL A 400 4.75 -5.70 -17.16
N SER A 401 4.63 -5.13 -18.36
CA SER A 401 3.49 -4.32 -18.77
C SER A 401 3.10 -4.60 -20.23
N THR A 402 1.84 -4.34 -20.55
CA THR A 402 1.29 -4.60 -21.88
C THR A 402 0.76 -3.32 -22.52
N LEU A 403 1.28 -2.97 -23.69
CA LEU A 403 0.74 -1.95 -24.58
C LEU A 403 -0.59 -2.41 -25.15
N MET A 404 -1.55 -1.51 -25.18
CA MET A 404 -2.92 -1.75 -25.65
C MET A 404 -3.32 -0.61 -26.57
N PRO A 405 -3.21 -0.76 -27.90
CA PRO A 405 -3.70 0.24 -28.82
C PRO A 405 -5.22 0.40 -28.70
N TYR A 406 -5.71 1.64 -28.78
CA TYR A 406 -7.14 1.97 -28.77
C TYR A 406 -7.46 3.03 -29.83
N ASP A 407 -8.73 3.22 -30.17
CA ASP A 407 -9.19 4.03 -31.29
C ASP A 407 -9.13 5.56 -31.07
N GLY A 408 -8.65 6.03 -29.91
CA GLY A 408 -8.57 7.43 -29.55
C GLY A 408 -9.82 7.99 -28.87
N THR A 409 -10.90 7.20 -28.71
CA THR A 409 -12.11 7.63 -28.02
C THR A 409 -12.07 7.30 -26.52
N VAL A 410 -12.79 8.09 -25.72
CA VAL A 410 -12.95 7.82 -24.28
C VAL A 410 -13.74 6.53 -24.07
N GLU A 411 -14.69 6.26 -24.92
CA GLU A 411 -15.55 5.07 -24.87
C GLU A 411 -14.72 3.78 -24.99
N ASP A 412 -13.82 3.72 -25.96
CA ASP A 412 -12.96 2.57 -26.17
C ASP A 412 -11.93 2.42 -25.04
N ALA A 413 -11.26 3.52 -24.66
CA ALA A 413 -10.33 3.53 -23.54
C ALA A 413 -10.98 3.05 -22.24
N ALA A 414 -12.19 3.53 -21.94
CA ALA A 414 -12.94 3.13 -20.74
C ALA A 414 -13.38 1.68 -20.81
N ALA A 415 -13.84 1.20 -21.97
CA ALA A 415 -14.18 -0.20 -22.17
C ALA A 415 -13.00 -1.12 -21.85
N LEU A 416 -11.79 -0.79 -22.31
CA LEU A 416 -10.58 -1.55 -22.05
C LEU A 416 -10.12 -1.43 -20.57
N MET A 417 -10.07 -0.21 -20.01
CA MET A 417 -9.60 -0.02 -18.63
C MET A 417 -10.51 -0.70 -17.62
N ASN A 418 -11.83 -0.58 -17.77
CA ASN A 418 -12.81 -1.14 -16.84
C ASN A 418 -12.87 -2.68 -16.85
N ARG A 419 -12.35 -3.35 -17.88
CA ARG A 419 -12.16 -4.81 -17.89
C ARG A 419 -11.25 -5.30 -16.75
N GLY A 420 -10.41 -4.44 -16.17
CA GLY A 420 -9.65 -4.75 -14.96
C GLY A 420 -10.50 -4.97 -13.71
N GLN A 421 -11.80 -4.71 -13.75
CA GLN A 421 -12.77 -4.96 -12.67
C GLN A 421 -12.44 -4.25 -11.34
N GLY A 422 -11.91 -3.05 -11.44
CA GLY A 422 -11.45 -2.25 -10.30
C GLY A 422 -9.93 -2.18 -10.17
N SER A 423 -9.43 -1.01 -9.80
CA SER A 423 -8.01 -0.75 -9.66
C SER A 423 -7.73 0.23 -8.53
N LEU A 424 -6.51 0.18 -7.99
CA LEU A 424 -6.02 1.15 -7.01
C LEU A 424 -5.81 2.52 -7.65
N VAL A 425 -5.21 2.55 -8.84
CA VAL A 425 -4.93 3.78 -9.56
C VAL A 425 -5.08 3.62 -11.07
N GLY A 426 -5.69 4.64 -11.68
CA GLY A 426 -5.60 4.90 -13.11
C GLY A 426 -4.86 6.21 -13.34
N SER A 427 -4.23 6.39 -14.50
CA SER A 427 -3.65 7.67 -14.89
C SER A 427 -4.06 8.04 -16.31
N VAL A 428 -4.28 9.34 -16.54
CA VAL A 428 -4.67 9.90 -17.83
C VAL A 428 -3.74 11.07 -18.14
N TYR A 429 -3.08 11.00 -19.26
CA TYR A 429 -2.17 12.03 -19.77
C TYR A 429 -2.79 12.64 -21.01
N GLY A 430 -3.01 13.95 -21.01
CA GLY A 430 -3.62 14.63 -22.14
C GLY A 430 -3.86 16.11 -21.88
N ASP A 431 -4.14 16.87 -22.93
CA ASP A 431 -4.26 18.32 -22.89
C ASP A 431 -5.65 18.80 -23.33
N ASP A 432 -6.45 17.94 -23.98
CA ASP A 432 -7.83 18.26 -24.33
C ASP A 432 -8.76 18.13 -23.11
N ARG A 433 -9.37 19.24 -22.73
CA ARG A 433 -10.24 19.32 -21.54
C ARG A 433 -11.50 18.49 -21.65
N THR A 434 -12.03 18.32 -22.84
CA THR A 434 -13.24 17.53 -23.07
C THR A 434 -12.94 16.07 -22.89
N PHE A 435 -11.86 15.56 -23.50
CA PHE A 435 -11.39 14.21 -23.31
C PHE A 435 -11.11 13.90 -21.83
N LEU A 436 -10.37 14.78 -21.13
CA LEU A 436 -10.03 14.59 -19.72
C LEU A 436 -11.27 14.54 -18.83
N ARG A 437 -12.23 15.45 -19.04
CA ARG A 437 -13.50 15.45 -18.29
C ARG A 437 -14.28 14.15 -18.50
N ASP A 438 -14.44 13.74 -19.77
CA ASP A 438 -15.24 12.57 -20.13
C ASP A 438 -14.54 11.28 -19.64
N ALA A 439 -13.21 11.22 -19.70
CA ALA A 439 -12.40 10.14 -19.12
C ALA A 439 -12.59 10.05 -17.59
N ILE A 440 -12.61 11.17 -16.86
CA ILE A 440 -12.86 11.17 -15.42
C ILE A 440 -14.24 10.54 -15.12
N PHE A 441 -15.29 10.94 -15.81
CA PHE A 441 -16.63 10.39 -15.58
C PHE A 441 -16.73 8.88 -15.90
N ALA A 442 -16.02 8.43 -16.94
CA ALA A 442 -16.04 7.04 -17.36
C ALA A 442 -15.19 6.11 -16.47
N LEU A 443 -14.10 6.63 -15.90
CA LEU A 443 -13.09 5.82 -15.21
C LEU A 443 -13.19 5.89 -13.67
N ALA A 444 -13.61 7.02 -13.09
CA ALA A 444 -13.61 7.20 -11.64
C ALA A 444 -14.39 6.12 -10.87
N PRO A 445 -15.53 5.59 -11.34
CA PRO A 445 -16.25 4.53 -10.62
C PRO A 445 -15.48 3.22 -10.45
N ALA A 446 -14.48 2.95 -11.32
CA ALA A 446 -13.69 1.71 -11.33
C ALA A 446 -12.29 1.89 -10.70
N HIS A 447 -11.94 3.07 -10.24
CA HIS A 447 -10.59 3.37 -9.74
C HIS A 447 -10.64 4.03 -8.36
N GLY A 448 -9.73 3.65 -7.48
CA GLY A 448 -9.60 4.30 -6.19
C GLY A 448 -9.03 5.72 -6.30
N ARG A 449 -8.13 5.92 -7.26
CA ARG A 449 -7.49 7.21 -7.56
C ARG A 449 -7.29 7.37 -9.06
N LEU A 450 -7.52 8.57 -9.57
CA LEU A 450 -7.14 8.97 -10.92
C LEU A 450 -6.05 10.06 -10.84
N VAL A 451 -4.96 9.85 -11.56
CA VAL A 451 -3.88 10.84 -11.74
C VAL A 451 -4.06 11.47 -13.11
N ILE A 452 -4.32 12.77 -13.14
CA ILE A 452 -4.49 13.54 -14.38
C ILE A 452 -3.25 14.38 -14.57
N THR A 453 -2.62 14.27 -15.72
CA THR A 453 -1.40 15.03 -16.07
C THR A 453 -1.57 15.71 -17.41
N ASP A 454 -1.42 17.01 -17.45
CA ASP A 454 -1.35 17.86 -18.65
C ASP A 454 0.04 18.53 -18.75
N ALA A 455 0.30 19.22 -19.83
CA ALA A 455 1.58 19.90 -20.08
C ALA A 455 1.94 20.94 -19.00
N LYS A 456 0.96 21.50 -18.30
CA LYS A 456 1.19 22.53 -17.27
C LYS A 456 1.77 21.98 -15.98
N VAL A 457 1.56 20.69 -15.70
CA VAL A 457 2.07 20.02 -14.50
C VAL A 457 3.04 18.89 -14.83
N ALA A 458 3.35 18.66 -16.09
CA ALA A 458 4.17 17.52 -16.56
C ALA A 458 5.56 17.44 -15.92
N ASP A 459 6.19 18.60 -15.61
CA ASP A 459 7.47 18.71 -14.92
C ASP A 459 7.38 18.55 -13.39
N GLN A 460 6.19 18.73 -12.81
CA GLN A 460 5.91 18.68 -11.36
C GLN A 460 5.10 17.44 -10.99
N ALA A 461 4.49 16.78 -11.97
CA ALA A 461 3.61 15.63 -11.73
C ALA A 461 4.37 14.48 -11.07
N LEU A 462 3.76 13.96 -10.03
CA LEU A 462 4.24 12.75 -9.36
C LEU A 462 3.82 11.53 -10.20
N HIS A 463 4.69 10.56 -10.30
CA HIS A 463 4.34 9.30 -10.99
C HIS A 463 3.18 8.59 -10.27
N PRO A 464 2.30 7.86 -11.00
CA PRO A 464 1.05 7.28 -10.42
C PRO A 464 1.27 6.37 -9.22
N GLY A 465 2.42 5.71 -9.15
CA GLY A 465 2.78 4.81 -8.06
C GLY A 465 3.10 5.50 -6.73
N LEU A 466 3.27 6.81 -6.70
CA LEU A 466 3.49 7.52 -5.45
C LEU A 466 2.16 7.77 -4.73
N VAL A 467 2.06 7.25 -3.51
CA VAL A 467 0.87 7.39 -2.66
C VAL A 467 1.07 8.50 -1.65
N MET A 468 0.33 9.59 -1.78
CA MET A 468 0.37 10.70 -0.84
C MET A 468 -0.69 10.51 0.26
N PRO A 469 -0.35 10.69 1.54
CA PRO A 469 -1.28 10.46 2.66
C PRO A 469 -2.46 11.43 2.71
N HIS A 470 -2.40 12.52 1.93
CA HIS A 470 -3.51 13.46 1.72
C HIS A 470 -4.70 12.84 0.98
N LEU A 471 -4.43 11.88 0.10
CA LEU A 471 -5.41 11.24 -0.77
C LEU A 471 -5.64 9.80 -0.35
N MET A 472 -6.84 9.32 -0.64
CA MET A 472 -7.22 7.94 -0.40
C MET A 472 -6.35 6.98 -1.21
N HIS A 473 -5.92 5.90 -0.55
CA HIS A 473 -5.33 4.71 -1.17
C HIS A 473 -6.28 3.53 -0.96
N GLY A 474 -6.50 2.76 -2.00
CA GLY A 474 -7.48 1.68 -2.05
C GLY A 474 -8.18 1.69 -3.39
N GLY A 475 -9.14 0.82 -3.61
CA GLY A 475 -9.88 0.79 -4.87
C GLY A 475 -11.04 -0.19 -4.85
N PRO A 476 -12.02 -0.01 -5.75
CA PRO A 476 -13.20 -0.87 -5.83
C PRO A 476 -12.88 -2.24 -6.43
N GLY A 477 -13.85 -3.13 -6.37
CA GLY A 477 -13.82 -4.43 -7.05
C GLY A 477 -12.64 -5.30 -6.62
N ARG A 478 -11.86 -5.78 -7.59
CA ARG A 478 -10.70 -6.65 -7.33
C ARG A 478 -9.62 -5.99 -6.47
N ALA A 479 -9.53 -4.67 -6.45
CA ALA A 479 -8.60 -3.95 -5.59
C ALA A 479 -8.94 -4.04 -4.09
N GLY A 480 -10.05 -4.69 -3.75
CA GLY A 480 -10.40 -5.07 -2.38
C GLY A 480 -11.49 -4.21 -1.75
N GLY A 481 -11.88 -3.06 -2.30
CA GLY A 481 -12.90 -2.18 -1.73
C GLY A 481 -12.48 -1.47 -0.45
N GLY A 482 -11.19 -1.51 -0.10
CA GLY A 482 -10.65 -0.83 1.06
C GLY A 482 -10.42 0.66 0.83
N THR A 483 -10.28 1.39 1.93
CA THR A 483 -9.91 2.80 1.93
C THR A 483 -8.84 3.01 3.00
N GLU A 484 -7.63 3.32 2.58
CA GLU A 484 -6.51 3.66 3.46
C GLU A 484 -6.09 5.11 3.23
N LEU A 485 -5.38 5.71 4.18
CA LEU A 485 -4.88 7.08 4.09
C LEU A 485 -6.02 8.12 3.88
N GLY A 486 -5.77 9.19 3.12
CA GLY A 486 -6.76 10.23 2.86
C GLY A 486 -7.07 11.10 4.09
N GLY A 487 -6.07 11.36 4.94
CA GLY A 487 -6.22 12.16 6.14
C GLY A 487 -7.24 11.55 7.11
N LEU A 488 -8.26 12.31 7.48
CA LEU A 488 -9.31 11.84 8.41
C LEU A 488 -10.12 10.64 7.91
N ARG A 489 -10.15 10.38 6.60
CA ARG A 489 -10.85 9.20 6.06
C ARG A 489 -10.21 7.91 6.56
N GLY A 490 -8.87 7.81 6.51
CA GLY A 490 -8.14 6.67 7.04
C GLY A 490 -8.26 6.53 8.56
N VAL A 491 -8.23 7.64 9.28
CA VAL A 491 -8.44 7.67 10.75
C VAL A 491 -9.83 7.15 11.13
N ALA A 492 -10.86 7.51 10.37
CA ALA A 492 -12.25 7.14 10.65
C ALA A 492 -12.51 5.63 10.63
N PHE A 493 -11.73 4.84 9.87
CA PHE A 493 -11.84 3.37 9.87
C PHE A 493 -11.57 2.77 11.27
N TYR A 494 -10.64 3.35 12.00
CA TYR A 494 -10.26 2.91 13.36
C TYR A 494 -11.11 3.52 14.47
N GLN A 495 -12.15 4.28 14.10
CA GLN A 495 -13.08 4.89 15.02
C GLN A 495 -14.49 4.28 14.88
N GLN A 496 -15.24 4.34 15.97
CA GLN A 496 -16.66 4.01 15.97
C GLN A 496 -17.47 5.27 15.80
N ARG A 497 -18.33 5.30 14.76
CA ARG A 497 -19.34 6.35 14.61
C ARG A 497 -20.53 6.04 15.49
N THR A 498 -20.95 7.01 16.30
CA THR A 498 -22.12 6.91 17.18
C THR A 498 -22.99 8.14 17.01
N ALA A 499 -24.29 7.93 16.85
CA ALA A 499 -25.27 9.02 16.87
C ALA A 499 -25.69 9.32 18.31
N LEU A 500 -25.55 10.58 18.73
CA LEU A 500 -26.08 11.09 19.98
C LEU A 500 -27.38 11.84 19.73
N GLN A 501 -28.36 11.65 20.61
CA GLN A 501 -29.61 12.40 20.57
C GLN A 501 -29.88 13.00 21.95
N GLY A 502 -30.29 14.25 22.00
CA GLY A 502 -30.57 14.90 23.27
C GLY A 502 -30.76 16.42 23.17
N ASN A 503 -30.60 17.07 24.30
CA ASN A 503 -30.60 18.53 24.37
C ASN A 503 -29.34 19.08 23.67
N GLY A 504 -29.48 19.74 22.53
CA GLY A 504 -28.38 20.22 21.69
C GLY A 504 -27.32 21.02 22.46
N PRO A 505 -27.68 22.07 23.22
CA PRO A 505 -26.73 22.79 24.08
C PRO A 505 -25.96 21.93 25.08
N LEU A 506 -26.57 20.82 25.56
CA LEU A 506 -25.86 19.87 26.43
C LEU A 506 -24.92 19.00 25.61
N LEU A 507 -25.39 18.47 24.47
CA LEU A 507 -24.56 17.64 23.60
C LEU A 507 -23.29 18.37 23.15
N SER A 508 -23.40 19.64 22.73
CA SER A 508 -22.24 20.45 22.33
C SER A 508 -21.19 20.56 23.45
N LYS A 509 -21.63 20.75 24.71
CA LYS A 509 -20.71 20.82 25.86
C LYS A 509 -20.07 19.50 26.27
N LEU A 510 -20.72 18.37 25.95
CA LEU A 510 -20.20 17.04 26.30
C LEU A 510 -19.15 16.54 25.31
N VAL A 511 -19.10 17.10 24.11
CA VAL A 511 -18.19 16.67 23.04
C VAL A 511 -17.09 17.69 22.72
N GLU A 512 -17.07 18.83 23.41
CA GLU A 512 -15.96 19.78 23.43
C GLU A 512 -14.78 19.18 24.20
#